data_4e05b58c03d6686683c3dd8dde9dab48
#
_entry.id   4e05b58c03d6686683c3dd8dde9dab48
#
_cell.length_a   1.000
_cell.length_b   1.000
_cell.length_c   1.000
_cell.angle_alpha   90.00
_cell.angle_beta   90.00
_cell.angle_gamma   90.00
#
_symmetry.space_group_name_H-M   'P 1'
#
loop_
_entity.id
_entity.type
_entity.pdbx_description
1 polymer ?
#
loop_
_entity_poly.entity_id
_entity_poly.type
_entity_poly.pdbx_seq_one_letter_code
_entity_poly.pdbx_strand_id
1 'polypeptide(L)'
;PDASTSNLPQLPNVVGLSQAEAQALLGDYVVTITRAYDGRIPKDRVASQSPLATTRVQKGSGVVLVISDGPGNSEVPIDLVGMSLLDARSALTSVGLVVASTEAIPSDQPQGTVLKVTPEPGSMITAGSGVVLQIASGEVSVPSLIGIEALQAKTILVQAGFLVREV
;
A
#
# COMPACT_ATOMS: atom_id res chain seq x y z
N PRO A 1 10.62 -0.38 -53.12
CA PRO A 1 9.65 -0.74 -52.13
C PRO A 1 10.11 -2.03 -51.46
N ASP A 2 10.53 -1.90 -50.17
CA ASP A 2 11.19 -2.96 -49.42
C ASP A 2 10.23 -4.07 -49.01
N ALA A 3 10.33 -5.20 -49.70
CA ALA A 3 9.62 -6.43 -49.36
C ALA A 3 10.24 -7.21 -48.18
N SER A 4 11.26 -6.65 -47.49
CA SER A 4 12.06 -7.36 -46.49
C SER A 4 11.48 -7.41 -45.09
N THR A 5 10.53 -6.55 -44.74
CA THR A 5 9.96 -6.49 -43.36
C THR A 5 8.78 -7.42 -43.14
N SER A 6 8.13 -7.90 -44.24
CA SER A 6 6.93 -8.76 -44.12
C SER A 6 7.21 -10.18 -43.66
N ASN A 7 8.46 -10.65 -43.74
CA ASN A 7 8.82 -12.04 -43.44
C ASN A 7 9.64 -12.21 -42.13
N LEU A 8 9.76 -11.12 -41.33
CA LEU A 8 10.44 -11.20 -40.04
C LEU A 8 9.55 -11.91 -39.01
N PRO A 9 10.14 -12.77 -38.15
CA PRO A 9 9.38 -13.42 -37.09
C PRO A 9 8.85 -12.39 -36.09
N GLN A 10 7.66 -12.67 -35.55
CA GLN A 10 7.09 -11.87 -34.50
C GLN A 10 7.63 -12.29 -33.14
N LEU A 11 7.96 -11.32 -32.32
CA LEU A 11 8.42 -11.56 -30.96
C LEU A 11 7.29 -12.15 -30.11
N PRO A 12 7.50 -13.30 -29.45
CA PRO A 12 6.48 -13.88 -28.59
C PRO A 12 6.22 -13.00 -27.37
N ASN A 13 5.03 -13.12 -26.79
CA ASN A 13 4.71 -12.48 -25.51
C ASN A 13 5.26 -13.36 -24.38
N VAL A 14 6.17 -12.82 -23.60
CA VAL A 14 6.77 -13.50 -22.45
C VAL A 14 6.45 -12.81 -21.11
N VAL A 15 5.63 -11.75 -21.13
CA VAL A 15 5.19 -11.06 -19.89
C VAL A 15 4.36 -12.01 -19.02
N GLY A 16 4.68 -12.08 -17.75
CA GLY A 16 4.05 -12.98 -16.77
C GLY A 16 4.67 -14.37 -16.67
N LEU A 17 5.52 -14.78 -17.63
CA LEU A 17 6.25 -16.04 -17.57
C LEU A 17 7.42 -15.98 -16.57
N SER A 18 7.91 -17.13 -16.14
CA SER A 18 9.17 -17.20 -15.41
C SER A 18 10.35 -16.83 -16.32
N GLN A 19 11.45 -16.42 -15.72
CA GLN A 19 12.68 -16.11 -16.47
C GLN A 19 13.11 -17.27 -17.38
N ALA A 20 13.07 -18.52 -16.89
CA ALA A 20 13.47 -19.71 -17.64
C ALA A 20 12.56 -19.96 -18.84
N GLU A 21 11.25 -19.87 -18.67
CA GLU A 21 10.27 -20.03 -19.76
C GLU A 21 10.43 -18.94 -20.81
N ALA A 22 10.63 -17.70 -20.39
CA ALA A 22 10.86 -16.57 -21.29
C ALA A 22 12.14 -16.75 -22.11
N GLN A 23 13.24 -17.16 -21.49
CA GLN A 23 14.50 -17.44 -22.20
C GLN A 23 14.37 -18.60 -23.17
N ALA A 24 13.63 -19.66 -22.82
CA ALA A 24 13.38 -20.79 -23.73
C ALA A 24 12.62 -20.35 -24.99
N LEU A 25 11.61 -19.49 -24.86
CA LEU A 25 10.84 -18.96 -25.98
C LEU A 25 11.65 -17.95 -26.83
N LEU A 26 12.60 -17.27 -26.22
CA LEU A 26 13.44 -16.26 -26.85
C LEU A 26 14.83 -16.82 -27.26
N GLY A 27 14.98 -18.12 -27.39
CA GLY A 27 16.27 -18.77 -27.67
C GLY A 27 16.96 -18.30 -28.97
N ASP A 28 16.20 -17.77 -29.93
CA ASP A 28 16.71 -17.20 -31.18
C ASP A 28 17.15 -15.71 -31.04
N TYR A 29 17.05 -15.12 -29.83
CA TYR A 29 17.30 -13.72 -29.57
C TYR A 29 18.36 -13.52 -28.48
N VAL A 30 18.99 -12.35 -28.47
CA VAL A 30 19.96 -11.98 -27.41
C VAL A 30 19.17 -11.36 -26.25
N VAL A 31 18.99 -12.11 -25.18
CA VAL A 31 18.20 -11.67 -24.02
C VAL A 31 19.09 -10.93 -23.01
N THR A 32 18.74 -9.69 -22.72
CA THR A 32 19.31 -8.91 -21.61
C THR A 32 18.29 -8.85 -20.48
N ILE A 33 18.72 -9.13 -19.26
CA ILE A 33 17.87 -9.15 -18.09
C ILE A 33 18.18 -7.97 -17.17
N THR A 34 17.16 -7.24 -16.79
CA THR A 34 17.18 -6.25 -15.72
C THR A 34 16.14 -6.63 -14.66
N ARG A 35 16.26 -6.08 -13.46
CA ARG A 35 15.29 -6.34 -12.37
C ARG A 35 14.73 -5.03 -11.86
N ALA A 36 13.44 -5.06 -11.48
CA ALA A 36 12.76 -3.92 -10.89
C ALA A 36 11.64 -4.37 -9.97
N TYR A 37 11.29 -3.57 -8.99
CA TYR A 37 10.10 -3.80 -8.19
C TYR A 37 8.84 -3.59 -9.03
N ASP A 38 7.87 -4.48 -8.89
CA ASP A 38 6.55 -4.39 -9.52
C ASP A 38 5.47 -4.91 -8.55
N GLY A 39 4.51 -4.06 -8.22
CA GLY A 39 3.43 -4.42 -7.29
C GLY A 39 2.35 -5.33 -7.88
N ARG A 40 2.37 -5.57 -9.20
CA ARG A 40 1.35 -6.35 -9.91
C ARG A 40 1.85 -7.71 -10.35
N ILE A 41 3.14 -7.77 -10.68
CA ILE A 41 3.77 -8.99 -11.18
C ILE A 41 4.52 -9.69 -10.03
N PRO A 42 4.23 -10.96 -9.77
CA PRO A 42 4.92 -11.72 -8.73
C PRO A 42 6.43 -11.74 -8.95
N LYS A 43 7.18 -11.87 -7.85
CA LYS A 43 8.64 -12.00 -7.89
C LYS A 43 9.09 -13.09 -8.86
N ASP A 44 10.21 -12.83 -9.54
CA ASP A 44 10.87 -13.74 -10.50
C ASP A 44 10.06 -14.03 -11.78
N ARG A 45 9.08 -13.19 -12.09
CA ARG A 45 8.36 -13.22 -13.36
C ARG A 45 8.68 -12.00 -14.22
N VAL A 46 8.51 -12.16 -15.53
CA VAL A 46 8.74 -11.07 -16.49
C VAL A 46 7.67 -9.99 -16.29
N ALA A 47 8.10 -8.82 -15.86
CA ALA A 47 7.24 -7.65 -15.71
C ALA A 47 7.02 -6.91 -17.03
N SER A 48 8.06 -6.82 -17.86
CA SER A 48 7.96 -6.22 -19.19
C SER A 48 9.01 -6.75 -20.13
N GLN A 49 8.76 -6.58 -21.42
CA GLN A 49 9.70 -6.91 -22.50
C GLN A 49 9.84 -5.73 -23.46
N SER A 50 11.02 -5.55 -24.01
CA SER A 50 11.30 -4.57 -25.07
C SER A 50 12.22 -5.21 -26.11
N PRO A 51 11.86 -5.24 -27.40
CA PRO A 51 10.62 -4.74 -28.02
C PRO A 51 9.33 -5.43 -27.51
N LEU A 52 8.20 -4.78 -27.71
CA LEU A 52 6.90 -5.33 -27.32
C LEU A 52 6.59 -6.63 -28.04
N ALA A 53 5.72 -7.45 -27.44
CA ALA A 53 5.18 -8.63 -28.08
C ALA A 53 4.59 -8.28 -29.47
N THR A 54 4.63 -9.25 -30.39
CA THR A 54 4.18 -9.10 -31.79
C THR A 54 5.02 -8.16 -32.67
N THR A 55 6.01 -7.46 -32.11
CA THR A 55 6.97 -6.70 -32.91
C THR A 55 7.77 -7.65 -33.82
N ARG A 56 7.92 -7.27 -35.07
CA ARG A 56 8.73 -8.04 -36.04
C ARG A 56 10.18 -7.68 -35.91
N VAL A 57 11.02 -8.63 -35.57
CA VAL A 57 12.46 -8.44 -35.34
C VAL A 57 13.25 -9.57 -35.97
N GLN A 58 14.47 -9.29 -36.36
CA GLN A 58 15.38 -10.33 -36.90
C GLN A 58 15.82 -11.29 -35.79
N LYS A 59 16.04 -12.57 -36.13
CA LYS A 59 16.71 -13.49 -35.23
C LYS A 59 18.08 -12.92 -34.84
N GLY A 60 18.45 -13.09 -33.59
CA GLY A 60 19.66 -12.50 -33.01
C GLY A 60 19.52 -11.04 -32.55
N SER A 61 18.36 -10.40 -32.75
CA SER A 61 18.10 -9.08 -32.17
C SER A 61 18.09 -9.09 -30.65
N GLY A 62 18.47 -7.96 -30.05
CA GLY A 62 18.43 -7.78 -28.59
C GLY A 62 16.99 -7.66 -28.07
N VAL A 63 16.69 -8.39 -27.02
CA VAL A 63 15.43 -8.30 -26.27
C VAL A 63 15.77 -8.03 -24.81
N VAL A 64 15.24 -6.96 -24.26
CA VAL A 64 15.39 -6.63 -22.85
C VAL A 64 14.17 -7.14 -22.08
N LEU A 65 14.42 -7.91 -21.04
CA LEU A 65 13.39 -8.36 -20.10
C LEU A 65 13.60 -7.67 -18.76
N VAL A 66 12.51 -7.14 -18.20
CA VAL A 66 12.49 -6.68 -16.81
C VAL A 66 11.84 -7.79 -15.98
N ILE A 67 12.61 -8.35 -15.04
CA ILE A 67 12.12 -9.36 -14.09
C ILE A 67 11.64 -8.65 -12.83
N SER A 68 10.45 -9.00 -12.37
CA SER A 68 9.88 -8.47 -11.14
C SER A 68 10.65 -8.96 -9.91
N ASP A 69 11.01 -8.05 -9.01
CA ASP A 69 11.46 -8.37 -7.66
C ASP A 69 10.30 -8.45 -6.65
N GLY A 70 9.06 -8.43 -7.17
CA GLY A 70 7.84 -8.34 -6.38
C GLY A 70 7.59 -6.91 -5.89
N PRO A 71 6.59 -6.71 -5.01
CA PRO A 71 6.35 -5.42 -4.40
C PRO A 71 7.54 -5.04 -3.51
N GLY A 72 7.97 -3.79 -3.63
CA GLY A 72 8.99 -3.22 -2.74
C GLY A 72 8.48 -3.11 -1.30
N ASN A 73 9.31 -2.55 -0.43
CA ASN A 73 8.88 -2.17 0.92
C ASN A 73 8.50 -0.69 0.96
N SER A 74 7.55 -0.36 1.81
CA SER A 74 7.11 1.00 2.12
C SER A 74 7.21 1.23 3.61
N GLU A 75 7.60 2.41 4.00
CA GLU A 75 7.62 2.83 5.39
C GLU A 75 6.24 3.37 5.79
N VAL A 76 5.74 2.95 6.94
CA VAL A 76 4.52 3.52 7.52
C VAL A 76 4.83 4.97 7.96
N PRO A 77 4.12 5.99 7.42
CA PRO A 77 4.41 7.38 7.76
C PRO A 77 4.38 7.64 9.27
N ILE A 78 5.32 8.42 9.76
CA ILE A 78 5.50 8.67 11.20
C ILE A 78 4.47 9.64 11.78
N ASP A 79 3.89 10.48 10.94
CA ASP A 79 3.02 11.59 11.36
C ASP A 79 1.52 11.25 11.33
N LEU A 80 1.14 9.97 11.19
CA LEU A 80 -0.26 9.57 11.04
C LEU A 80 -1.11 9.80 12.29
N VAL A 81 -0.52 9.68 13.47
CA VAL A 81 -1.22 9.90 14.75
C VAL A 81 -1.54 11.39 14.92
N GLY A 82 -2.78 11.70 15.23
CA GLY A 82 -3.29 13.06 15.31
C GLY A 82 -3.88 13.62 14.01
N MET A 83 -3.65 12.95 12.86
CA MET A 83 -4.26 13.34 11.59
C MET A 83 -5.74 12.95 11.53
N SER A 84 -6.48 13.59 10.62
CA SER A 84 -7.80 13.11 10.24
C SER A 84 -7.69 11.78 9.48
N LEU A 85 -8.73 10.95 9.54
CA LEU A 85 -8.78 9.69 8.77
C LEU A 85 -8.55 9.92 7.27
N LEU A 86 -9.04 11.03 6.72
CA LEU A 86 -8.87 11.36 5.29
C LEU A 86 -7.41 11.65 4.96
N ASP A 87 -6.74 12.45 5.77
CA ASP A 87 -5.33 12.80 5.56
C ASP A 87 -4.42 11.59 5.76
N ALA A 88 -4.69 10.79 6.80
CA ALA A 88 -3.97 9.55 7.06
C ALA A 88 -4.10 8.54 5.91
N ARG A 89 -5.30 8.42 5.33
CA ARG A 89 -5.53 7.57 4.14
C ARG A 89 -4.73 8.08 2.94
N SER A 90 -4.71 9.38 2.70
CA SER A 90 -3.95 10.00 1.61
C SER A 90 -2.45 9.79 1.80
N ALA A 91 -1.94 9.97 3.01
CA ALA A 91 -0.53 9.74 3.35
C ALA A 91 -0.12 8.27 3.13
N LEU A 92 -0.93 7.31 3.58
CA LEU A 92 -0.67 5.88 3.34
C LEU A 92 -0.69 5.54 1.85
N THR A 93 -1.66 6.06 1.11
CA THR A 93 -1.76 5.82 -0.34
C THR A 93 -0.56 6.38 -1.10
N SER A 94 -0.03 7.53 -0.69
CA SER A 94 1.14 8.16 -1.33
C SER A 94 2.41 7.31 -1.25
N VAL A 95 2.54 6.50 -0.21
CA VAL A 95 3.65 5.55 -0.03
C VAL A 95 3.31 4.12 -0.48
N GLY A 96 2.17 3.94 -1.16
CA GLY A 96 1.75 2.65 -1.70
C GLY A 96 1.21 1.66 -0.65
N LEU A 97 0.75 2.15 0.49
CA LEU A 97 0.05 1.38 1.53
C LEU A 97 -1.46 1.61 1.46
N VAL A 98 -2.24 0.71 2.05
CA VAL A 98 -3.70 0.82 2.07
C VAL A 98 -4.23 0.76 3.50
N VAL A 99 -5.38 1.38 3.76
CA VAL A 99 -6.08 1.21 5.04
C VAL A 99 -6.85 -0.12 4.98
N ALA A 100 -6.45 -1.10 5.79
CA ALA A 100 -7.08 -2.41 5.87
C ALA A 100 -8.41 -2.34 6.63
N SER A 101 -8.41 -1.65 7.78
CA SER A 101 -9.60 -1.43 8.60
C SER A 101 -9.43 -0.19 9.47
N THR A 102 -10.56 0.32 9.94
CA THR A 102 -10.62 1.39 10.94
C THR A 102 -11.44 0.90 12.14
N GLU A 103 -10.91 1.13 13.33
CA GLU A 103 -11.59 0.84 14.60
C GLU A 103 -11.88 2.14 15.33
N ALA A 104 -13.17 2.44 15.57
CA ALA A 104 -13.55 3.60 16.33
C ALA A 104 -13.52 3.27 17.82
N ILE A 105 -12.78 4.07 18.58
CA ILE A 105 -12.69 3.92 20.05
C ILE A 105 -13.10 5.23 20.74
N PRO A 106 -13.74 5.18 21.92
CA PRO A 106 -14.08 6.35 22.69
C PRO A 106 -12.82 7.17 23.02
N SER A 107 -12.88 8.47 22.77
CA SER A 107 -11.77 9.40 22.98
C SER A 107 -12.30 10.83 23.08
N ASP A 108 -11.59 11.69 23.78
CA ASP A 108 -11.79 13.12 23.87
C ASP A 108 -11.33 13.88 22.61
N GLN A 109 -10.66 13.18 21.72
CA GLN A 109 -10.24 13.77 20.45
C GLN A 109 -11.42 13.92 19.48
N PRO A 110 -11.35 14.87 18.54
CA PRO A 110 -12.37 15.02 17.50
C PRO A 110 -12.62 13.71 16.75
N GLN A 111 -13.87 13.45 16.41
CA GLN A 111 -14.27 12.24 15.67
C GLN A 111 -13.42 12.07 14.41
N GLY A 112 -12.92 10.87 14.20
CA GLY A 112 -12.09 10.50 13.04
C GLY A 112 -10.61 10.86 13.16
N THR A 113 -10.16 11.38 14.32
CA THR A 113 -8.74 11.58 14.59
C THR A 113 -8.05 10.23 14.78
N VAL A 114 -6.93 9.99 14.12
CA VAL A 114 -6.14 8.78 14.26
C VAL A 114 -5.43 8.77 15.62
N LEU A 115 -5.71 7.74 16.41
CA LEU A 115 -5.16 7.57 17.76
C LEU A 115 -4.01 6.59 17.80
N LYS A 116 -4.10 5.53 16.97
CA LYS A 116 -3.08 4.49 16.87
C LYS A 116 -3.03 3.91 15.46
N VAL A 117 -1.85 3.47 15.09
CA VAL A 117 -1.55 2.87 13.78
C VAL A 117 -0.89 1.52 14.00
N THR A 118 -1.32 0.51 13.24
CA THR A 118 -0.74 -0.83 13.28
C THR A 118 -0.52 -1.36 11.86
N PRO A 119 0.69 -1.74 11.44
CA PRO A 119 1.94 -1.67 12.20
C PRO A 119 2.34 -0.27 12.64
N GLU A 120 3.27 -0.18 13.61
CA GLU A 120 3.68 1.11 14.18
C GLU A 120 4.28 2.06 13.12
N PRO A 121 4.09 3.38 13.28
CA PRO A 121 4.75 4.37 12.43
C PRO A 121 6.26 4.16 12.35
N GLY A 122 6.87 4.33 11.17
CA GLY A 122 8.28 4.04 10.90
C GLY A 122 8.58 2.57 10.57
N SER A 123 7.59 1.67 10.66
CA SER A 123 7.79 0.25 10.29
C SER A 123 7.93 0.08 8.78
N MET A 124 8.88 -0.76 8.36
CA MET A 124 9.04 -1.16 6.96
C MET A 124 8.16 -2.38 6.68
N ILE A 125 7.18 -2.24 5.82
CA ILE A 125 6.26 -3.31 5.41
C ILE A 125 6.20 -3.41 3.89
N THR A 126 5.75 -4.54 3.39
CA THR A 126 5.60 -4.75 1.94
C THR A 126 4.64 -3.73 1.34
N ALA A 127 5.01 -3.11 0.22
CA ALA A 127 4.13 -2.20 -0.51
C ALA A 127 2.81 -2.89 -0.88
N GLY A 128 1.71 -2.17 -0.76
CA GLY A 128 0.36 -2.73 -0.90
C GLY A 128 -0.21 -3.37 0.36
N SER A 129 0.59 -3.49 1.44
CA SER A 129 0.10 -4.02 2.72
C SER A 129 -0.94 -3.10 3.37
N GLY A 130 -1.84 -3.72 4.13
CA GLY A 130 -2.86 -3.03 4.89
C GLY A 130 -2.37 -2.52 6.23
N VAL A 131 -2.78 -1.31 6.58
CA VAL A 131 -2.54 -0.67 7.88
C VAL A 131 -3.88 -0.52 8.60
N VAL A 132 -3.92 -0.87 9.87
CA VAL A 132 -5.10 -0.69 10.74
C VAL A 132 -4.96 0.63 11.47
N LEU A 133 -6.03 1.43 11.44
CA LEU A 133 -6.10 2.71 12.13
C LEU A 133 -7.14 2.64 13.26
N GLN A 134 -6.75 2.96 14.48
CA GLN A 134 -7.69 3.25 15.54
C GLN A 134 -7.99 4.75 15.53
N ILE A 135 -9.25 5.09 15.44
CA ILE A 135 -9.73 6.47 15.32
C ILE A 135 -10.64 6.84 16.48
N ALA A 136 -10.68 8.11 16.82
CA ALA A 136 -11.61 8.63 17.81
C ALA A 136 -13.07 8.49 17.31
N SER A 137 -13.96 7.92 18.14
CA SER A 137 -15.38 7.86 17.84
C SER A 137 -16.08 9.23 18.05
N GLY A 138 -15.42 10.14 18.75
CA GLY A 138 -16.02 11.41 19.20
C GLY A 138 -16.97 11.23 20.38
N GLU A 139 -17.07 10.03 20.93
CA GLU A 139 -17.83 9.73 22.11
C GLU A 139 -16.94 9.76 23.34
N VAL A 140 -17.36 10.47 24.36
CA VAL A 140 -16.68 10.48 25.67
C VAL A 140 -17.35 9.45 26.56
N SER A 141 -16.57 8.54 27.12
CA SER A 141 -17.10 7.58 28.08
C SER A 141 -17.48 8.25 29.39
N VAL A 142 -18.73 8.10 29.82
CA VAL A 142 -19.16 8.58 31.14
C VAL A 142 -18.50 7.70 32.21
N PRO A 143 -17.67 8.27 33.10
CA PRO A 143 -17.06 7.50 34.18
C PRO A 143 -18.11 6.98 35.16
N SER A 144 -17.85 5.82 35.79
CA SER A 144 -18.74 5.31 36.83
C SER A 144 -18.70 6.22 38.07
N LEU A 145 -19.85 6.75 38.41
CA LEU A 145 -20.01 7.68 39.56
C LEU A 145 -20.74 7.06 40.76
N ILE A 146 -21.00 5.73 40.69
CA ILE A 146 -21.71 5.02 41.76
C ILE A 146 -20.85 4.99 43.02
N GLY A 147 -21.38 5.50 44.12
CA GLY A 147 -20.67 5.56 45.41
C GLY A 147 -19.70 6.71 45.59
N ILE A 148 -19.65 7.66 44.65
CA ILE A 148 -18.83 8.86 44.73
C ILE A 148 -19.66 10.04 45.26
N GLU A 149 -19.03 10.86 46.10
CA GLU A 149 -19.69 12.08 46.59
C GLU A 149 -20.00 13.07 45.45
N ALA A 150 -21.12 13.81 45.56
CA ALA A 150 -21.61 14.67 44.49
C ALA A 150 -20.57 15.71 44.01
N LEU A 151 -19.77 16.27 44.91
CA LEU A 151 -18.75 17.26 44.56
C LEU A 151 -17.56 16.60 43.77
N GLN A 152 -17.18 15.40 44.17
CA GLN A 152 -16.15 14.63 43.44
C GLN A 152 -16.68 14.16 42.08
N ALA A 153 -17.92 13.67 42.03
CA ALA A 153 -18.57 13.24 40.81
C ALA A 153 -18.64 14.40 39.79
N LYS A 154 -18.96 15.61 40.26
CA LYS A 154 -18.96 16.84 39.43
C LYS A 154 -17.58 17.12 38.86
N THR A 155 -16.56 17.05 39.69
CA THR A 155 -15.17 17.27 39.25
C THR A 155 -14.72 16.25 38.20
N ILE A 156 -15.03 14.98 38.40
CA ILE A 156 -14.72 13.90 37.45
C ILE A 156 -15.43 14.12 36.12
N LEU A 157 -16.71 14.50 36.13
CA LEU A 157 -17.46 14.75 34.92
C LEU A 157 -16.96 15.98 34.14
N VAL A 158 -16.61 17.06 34.83
CA VAL A 158 -16.04 18.25 34.20
C VAL A 158 -14.67 17.95 33.59
N GLN A 159 -13.83 17.17 34.26
CA GLN A 159 -12.54 16.74 33.72
C GLN A 159 -12.68 15.80 32.53
N ALA A 160 -13.76 15.02 32.48
CA ALA A 160 -14.11 14.16 31.36
C ALA A 160 -14.83 14.91 30.20
N GLY A 161 -14.92 16.24 30.28
CA GLY A 161 -15.49 17.08 29.21
C GLY A 161 -17.01 17.25 29.24
N PHE A 162 -17.68 16.81 30.32
CA PHE A 162 -19.14 16.96 30.46
C PHE A 162 -19.54 18.28 31.13
N LEU A 163 -20.62 18.85 30.64
CA LEU A 163 -21.28 19.95 31.33
C LEU A 163 -22.23 19.41 32.42
N VAL A 164 -21.97 19.72 33.68
CA VAL A 164 -22.77 19.30 34.82
C VAL A 164 -23.77 20.39 35.17
N ARG A 165 -25.06 20.07 35.11
CA ARG A 165 -26.16 20.95 35.55
C ARG A 165 -26.80 20.33 36.78
N GLU A 166 -26.85 21.10 37.87
CA GLU A 166 -27.60 20.73 39.06
C GLU A 166 -29.08 21.12 38.85
N VAL A 167 -30.02 20.24 39.22
CA VAL A 167 -31.45 20.45 39.13
C VAL A 167 -32.03 20.49 40.56
#